data_62d28193b27e5d20dff493002ec9ea7d
#
_entry.id   62d28193b27e5d20dff493002ec9ea7d
#
_cell.length_a   1.000
_cell.length_b   1.000
_cell.length_c   1.000
_cell.angle_alpha   90.00
_cell.angle_beta   90.00
_cell.angle_gamma   90.00
#
_symmetry.space_group_name_H-M   'P 1'
#
loop_
_entity.id
_entity.type
_entity.pdbx_description
1 polymer ?
#
loop_
_entity_poly.entity_id
_entity_poly.type
_entity_poly.pdbx_seq_one_letter_code
_entity_poly.pdbx_strand_id
1 'polypeptide(L)'
;IDSEASAGALYLIRNPLDVAISYAHHAAGSIDEAIASMADPDHRLARAEEGGGAKPQVEQRLLTWSDHVSSWVDQQRIPVMVLRYEDMATQGAEAFARAAHFLGLGVEREEIERAVEFSSFATLRRQEEKEPFRERAQGSPSFFRKGAIGDWQTGLTGAQIARIVATHRQVMQRFGYCDAAGVPQVM
;
A
#
# COMPACT_ATOMS: atom_id res chain seq x y z
N ILE A 1 -9.41 17.07 -1.79
CA ILE A 1 -10.38 16.53 -0.81
C ILE A 1 -11.41 17.62 -0.55
N ASP A 2 -12.67 17.29 -0.72
CA ASP A 2 -13.80 18.14 -0.33
C ASP A 2 -14.09 17.88 1.16
N SER A 3 -13.76 18.85 2.01
CA SER A 3 -13.92 18.71 3.46
C SER A 3 -15.37 18.78 3.92
N GLU A 4 -16.29 19.30 3.11
CA GLU A 4 -17.71 19.36 3.45
C GLU A 4 -18.41 18.02 3.16
N ALA A 5 -17.89 17.28 2.16
CA ALA A 5 -18.44 15.98 1.76
C ALA A 5 -17.70 14.77 2.36
N SER A 6 -16.62 14.99 3.13
CA SER A 6 -15.74 13.92 3.62
C SER A 6 -15.68 13.91 5.14
N ALA A 7 -16.15 12.84 5.78
CA ALA A 7 -16.10 12.68 7.23
C ALA A 7 -14.69 12.33 7.75
N GLY A 8 -13.87 11.68 6.94
CA GLY A 8 -12.51 11.25 7.27
C GLY A 8 -11.93 10.33 6.20
N ALA A 9 -10.69 9.90 6.37
CA ALA A 9 -10.03 8.96 5.48
C ALA A 9 -9.25 7.88 6.25
N LEU A 10 -9.30 6.65 5.75
CA LEU A 10 -8.37 5.59 6.14
C LEU A 10 -7.23 5.59 5.13
N TYR A 11 -6.02 5.82 5.60
CA TYR A 11 -4.82 5.79 4.78
C TYR A 11 -4.03 4.51 5.06
N LEU A 12 -3.93 3.65 4.03
CA LEU A 12 -3.18 2.41 4.12
C LEU A 12 -1.73 2.67 3.71
N ILE A 13 -0.79 2.40 4.63
CA ILE A 13 0.65 2.51 4.36
C ILE A 13 1.29 1.13 4.45
N ARG A 14 2.33 0.90 3.66
CA ARG A 14 3.15 -0.32 3.70
C ARG A 14 4.62 0.04 3.57
N ASN A 15 5.50 -0.81 4.14
CA ASN A 15 6.95 -0.68 4.02
C ASN A 15 7.36 -0.51 2.55
N PRO A 16 8.03 0.62 2.17
CA PRO A 16 8.38 0.90 0.78
C PRO A 16 9.32 -0.16 0.17
N LEU A 17 10.08 -0.89 0.99
CA LEU A 17 10.90 -1.99 0.53
C LEU A 17 10.04 -3.15 -0.02
N ASP A 18 8.95 -3.51 0.67
CA ASP A 18 8.00 -4.51 0.19
C ASP A 18 7.12 -3.97 -0.94
N VAL A 19 6.81 -2.66 -0.92
CA VAL A 19 6.07 -1.99 -2.00
C VAL A 19 6.82 -2.08 -3.31
N ALA A 20 8.15 -1.87 -3.33
CA ALA A 20 8.95 -1.94 -4.55
C ALA A 20 8.83 -3.30 -5.25
N ILE A 21 8.86 -4.40 -4.50
CA ILE A 21 8.69 -5.76 -5.04
C ILE A 21 7.25 -5.96 -5.57
N SER A 22 6.27 -5.56 -4.77
CA SER A 22 4.85 -5.71 -5.13
C SER A 22 4.50 -4.88 -6.37
N TYR A 23 5.03 -3.66 -6.43
CA TYR A 23 4.77 -2.74 -7.54
C TYR A 23 5.45 -3.21 -8.84
N ALA A 24 6.69 -3.70 -8.78
CA ALA A 24 7.36 -4.31 -9.93
C ALA A 24 6.53 -5.47 -10.51
N HIS A 25 6.00 -6.32 -9.64
CA HIS A 25 5.14 -7.43 -10.07
C HIS A 25 3.82 -6.93 -10.68
N HIS A 26 3.16 -5.95 -10.05
CA HIS A 26 1.91 -5.36 -10.54
C HIS A 26 2.09 -4.67 -11.90
N ALA A 27 3.18 -3.93 -12.07
CA ALA A 27 3.49 -3.22 -13.31
C ALA A 27 4.09 -4.13 -14.41
N ALA A 28 4.32 -5.42 -14.13
CA ALA A 28 5.05 -6.36 -14.98
C ALA A 28 6.44 -5.83 -15.41
N GLY A 29 7.08 -5.05 -14.52
CA GLY A 29 8.38 -4.42 -14.73
C GLY A 29 9.46 -4.95 -13.79
N SER A 30 10.63 -4.34 -13.87
CA SER A 30 11.75 -4.63 -12.96
C SER A 30 11.62 -3.92 -11.63
N ILE A 31 12.32 -4.43 -10.61
CA ILE A 31 12.41 -3.78 -9.29
C ILE A 31 13.05 -2.38 -9.41
N ASP A 32 14.04 -2.22 -10.27
CA ASP A 32 14.70 -0.91 -10.46
C ASP A 32 13.78 0.13 -11.09
N GLU A 33 12.91 -0.26 -12.01
CA GLU A 33 11.85 0.61 -12.56
C GLU A 33 10.81 0.98 -11.49
N ALA A 34 10.41 0.03 -10.66
CA ALA A 34 9.52 0.31 -9.53
C ALA A 34 10.14 1.31 -8.53
N ILE A 35 11.41 1.13 -8.17
CA ILE A 35 12.15 2.06 -7.30
C ILE A 35 12.25 3.45 -7.94
N ALA A 36 12.52 3.53 -9.24
CA ALA A 36 12.57 4.79 -9.96
C ALA A 36 11.19 5.50 -9.95
N SER A 37 10.12 4.76 -10.22
CA SER A 37 8.73 5.28 -10.17
C SER A 37 8.35 5.77 -8.77
N MET A 38 8.72 5.04 -7.72
CA MET A 38 8.47 5.44 -6.33
C MET A 38 9.26 6.69 -5.91
N ALA A 39 10.35 7.02 -6.60
CA ALA A 39 11.17 8.21 -6.39
C ALA A 39 10.80 9.38 -7.31
N ASP A 40 9.88 9.18 -8.26
CA ASP A 40 9.48 10.21 -9.23
C ASP A 40 8.37 11.10 -8.67
N PRO A 41 8.60 12.43 -8.50
CA PRO A 41 7.57 13.35 -8.01
C PRO A 41 6.42 13.57 -8.99
N ASP A 42 6.60 13.22 -10.26
CA ASP A 42 5.56 13.33 -11.29
C ASP A 42 4.92 11.99 -11.63
N HIS A 43 5.17 10.96 -10.82
CA HIS A 43 4.64 9.63 -11.04
C HIS A 43 3.11 9.61 -11.04
N ARG A 44 2.54 8.93 -12.04
CA ARG A 44 1.09 8.82 -12.25
C ARG A 44 0.71 7.41 -12.69
N LEU A 45 -0.43 6.93 -12.18
CA LEU A 45 -1.09 5.74 -12.72
C LEU A 45 -2.18 6.12 -13.71
N ALA A 46 -2.45 5.21 -14.63
CA ALA A 46 -3.51 5.35 -15.67
C ALA A 46 -3.40 6.63 -16.50
N ARG A 47 -2.17 7.13 -16.74
CA ARG A 47 -1.94 8.31 -17.57
C ARG A 47 -2.61 8.14 -18.93
N ALA A 48 -3.42 9.14 -19.34
CA ALA A 48 -4.00 9.15 -20.65
C ALA A 48 -2.89 9.28 -21.72
N GLU A 49 -2.90 8.40 -22.71
CA GLU A 49 -2.06 8.55 -23.89
C GLU A 49 -2.77 9.47 -24.89
N GLU A 50 -2.04 10.38 -25.52
CA GLU A 50 -2.60 11.22 -26.57
C GLU A 50 -3.16 10.34 -27.71
N GLY A 51 -4.47 10.44 -27.98
CA GLY A 51 -5.16 9.61 -28.97
C GLY A 51 -5.62 8.24 -28.49
N GLY A 52 -5.40 7.89 -27.22
CA GLY A 52 -5.88 6.64 -26.62
C GLY A 52 -7.36 6.71 -26.25
N GLY A 53 -8.07 5.57 -26.34
CA GLY A 53 -9.46 5.44 -25.86
C GLY A 53 -9.56 5.63 -24.34
N ALA A 54 -10.80 5.73 -23.82
CA ALA A 54 -11.05 5.83 -22.38
C ALA A 54 -10.43 4.62 -21.63
N LYS A 55 -9.54 4.91 -20.68
CA LYS A 55 -8.98 3.87 -19.80
C LYS A 55 -10.02 3.49 -18.75
N PRO A 56 -10.01 2.23 -18.27
CA PRO A 56 -10.94 1.79 -17.23
C PRO A 56 -10.69 2.43 -15.86
N GLN A 57 -9.55 3.10 -15.70
CA GLN A 57 -9.14 3.76 -14.46
C GLN A 57 -8.93 5.26 -14.69
N VAL A 58 -9.31 6.05 -13.70
CA VAL A 58 -9.04 7.49 -13.65
C VAL A 58 -7.55 7.71 -13.40
N GLU A 59 -6.96 8.71 -14.05
CA GLU A 59 -5.58 9.11 -13.81
C GLU A 59 -5.37 9.48 -12.33
N GLN A 60 -4.35 8.89 -11.71
CA GLN A 60 -4.00 9.14 -10.31
C GLN A 60 -2.58 9.71 -10.24
N ARG A 61 -2.43 10.87 -9.62
CA ARG A 61 -1.12 11.44 -9.31
C ARG A 61 -0.60 10.82 -8.01
N LEU A 62 0.46 10.03 -8.10
CA LEU A 62 1.03 9.32 -6.95
C LEU A 62 2.15 10.10 -6.26
N LEU A 63 2.89 10.95 -6.99
CA LEU A 63 4.10 11.60 -6.47
C LEU A 63 5.18 10.56 -6.09
N THR A 64 6.21 10.97 -5.33
CA THR A 64 7.06 9.98 -4.67
C THR A 64 6.27 9.23 -3.60
N TRP A 65 6.73 8.04 -3.19
CA TRP A 65 6.11 7.31 -2.08
C TRP A 65 6.02 8.17 -0.80
N SER A 66 7.09 8.91 -0.47
CA SER A 66 7.11 9.80 0.70
C SER A 66 6.15 10.98 0.58
N ASP A 67 6.11 11.62 -0.59
CA ASP A 67 5.22 12.77 -0.81
C ASP A 67 3.76 12.35 -0.83
N HIS A 68 3.46 11.16 -1.37
CA HIS A 68 2.11 10.59 -1.30
C HIS A 68 1.67 10.39 0.15
N VAL A 69 2.52 9.76 0.98
CA VAL A 69 2.24 9.57 2.41
C VAL A 69 2.03 10.92 3.10
N SER A 70 2.98 11.85 2.94
CA SER A 70 2.91 13.16 3.60
C SER A 70 1.70 13.97 3.15
N SER A 71 1.33 13.92 1.87
CA SER A 71 0.16 14.63 1.33
C SER A 71 -1.17 14.24 2.01
N TRP A 72 -1.27 12.99 2.47
CA TRP A 72 -2.44 12.50 3.19
C TRP A 72 -2.34 12.70 4.69
N VAL A 73 -1.17 12.46 5.27
CA VAL A 73 -1.01 12.41 6.73
C VAL A 73 -0.81 13.80 7.34
N ASP A 74 -0.21 14.74 6.59
CA ASP A 74 0.08 16.08 7.08
C ASP A 74 -1.01 17.12 6.74
N GLN A 75 -1.99 16.76 5.93
CA GLN A 75 -3.14 17.63 5.67
C GLN A 75 -4.05 17.75 6.91
N GLN A 76 -4.70 18.91 7.06
CA GLN A 76 -5.55 19.20 8.22
C GLN A 76 -7.03 19.44 7.83
N ARG A 77 -7.43 19.07 6.62
CA ARG A 77 -8.79 19.34 6.12
C ARG A 77 -9.82 18.36 6.65
N ILE A 78 -9.42 17.11 6.80
CA ILE A 78 -10.27 16.03 7.34
C ILE A 78 -9.44 15.15 8.29
N PRO A 79 -10.06 14.46 9.25
CA PRO A 79 -9.37 13.44 10.04
C PRO A 79 -8.81 12.33 9.16
N VAL A 80 -7.57 11.89 9.44
CA VAL A 80 -6.95 10.75 8.76
C VAL A 80 -6.48 9.74 9.79
N MET A 81 -6.92 8.50 9.65
CA MET A 81 -6.39 7.38 10.40
C MET A 81 -5.43 6.58 9.52
N VAL A 82 -4.20 6.43 9.97
CA VAL A 82 -3.20 5.61 9.27
C VAL A 82 -3.28 4.17 9.77
N LEU A 83 -3.38 3.24 8.82
CA LEU A 83 -3.30 1.79 9.05
C LEU A 83 -2.08 1.24 8.33
N ARG A 84 -1.19 0.59 9.05
CA ARG A 84 -0.05 -0.09 8.43
C ARG A 84 -0.48 -1.49 7.98
N TYR A 85 -0.08 -1.86 6.78
CA TYR A 85 -0.31 -3.19 6.23
C TYR A 85 0.20 -4.28 7.17
N GLU A 86 1.35 -4.05 7.79
CA GLU A 86 1.99 -4.95 8.72
C GLU A 86 1.14 -5.19 9.97
N ASP A 87 0.53 -4.13 10.52
CA ASP A 87 -0.38 -4.23 11.66
C ASP A 87 -1.67 -4.99 11.29
N MET A 88 -2.21 -4.73 10.10
CA MET A 88 -3.38 -5.47 9.62
C MET A 88 -3.09 -6.97 9.42
N ALA A 89 -1.87 -7.30 8.99
CA ALA A 89 -1.49 -8.69 8.74
C ALA A 89 -1.15 -9.46 10.03
N THR A 90 -0.64 -8.78 11.06
CA THR A 90 -0.21 -9.41 12.33
C THR A 90 -1.23 -9.27 13.47
N GLN A 91 -2.01 -8.20 13.47
CA GLN A 91 -2.98 -7.82 14.49
C GLN A 91 -4.31 -7.38 13.85
N GLY A 92 -4.80 -8.18 12.90
CA GLY A 92 -5.93 -7.80 12.04
C GLY A 92 -7.18 -7.36 12.82
N ALA A 93 -7.60 -8.13 13.82
CA ALA A 93 -8.80 -7.81 14.60
C ALA A 93 -8.69 -6.44 15.31
N GLU A 94 -7.55 -6.15 15.92
CA GLU A 94 -7.28 -4.88 16.59
C GLU A 94 -7.17 -3.71 15.61
N ALA A 95 -6.51 -3.93 14.47
CA ALA A 95 -6.37 -2.91 13.42
C ALA A 95 -7.73 -2.54 12.83
N PHE A 96 -8.56 -3.53 12.49
CA PHE A 96 -9.90 -3.30 11.95
C PHE A 96 -10.87 -2.75 12.99
N ALA A 97 -10.76 -3.14 14.28
CA ALA A 97 -11.55 -2.55 15.35
C ALA A 97 -11.31 -1.04 15.49
N ARG A 98 -10.03 -0.62 15.43
CA ARG A 98 -9.68 0.82 15.43
C ARG A 98 -10.25 1.54 14.20
N ALA A 99 -10.19 0.90 13.03
CA ALA A 99 -10.75 1.48 11.81
C ALA A 99 -12.28 1.63 11.88
N ALA A 100 -12.98 0.62 12.37
CA ALA A 100 -14.43 0.65 12.56
C ALA A 100 -14.83 1.74 13.56
N HIS A 101 -14.12 1.87 14.67
CA HIS A 101 -14.34 2.93 15.65
C HIS A 101 -14.11 4.32 15.04
N PHE A 102 -13.02 4.50 14.29
CA PHE A 102 -12.73 5.77 13.60
C PHE A 102 -13.83 6.16 12.61
N LEU A 103 -14.41 5.21 11.92
CA LEU A 103 -15.52 5.41 10.98
C LEU A 103 -16.90 5.55 11.67
N GLY A 104 -16.96 5.42 12.99
CA GLY A 104 -18.22 5.47 13.75
C GLY A 104 -19.13 4.26 13.50
N LEU A 105 -18.57 3.13 13.07
CA LEU A 105 -19.32 1.90 12.87
C LEU A 105 -19.53 1.20 14.22
N GLY A 106 -20.78 0.97 14.58
CA GLY A 106 -21.17 0.20 15.77
C GLY A 106 -21.15 -1.29 15.46
N VAL A 107 -19.95 -1.88 15.37
CA VAL A 107 -19.78 -3.31 15.06
C VAL A 107 -19.24 -4.04 16.29
N GLU A 108 -19.72 -5.26 16.50
CA GLU A 108 -19.28 -6.12 17.58
C GLU A 108 -17.97 -6.84 17.23
N ARG A 109 -17.23 -7.27 18.25
CA ARG A 109 -15.93 -7.92 18.07
C ARG A 109 -16.00 -9.15 17.17
N GLU A 110 -17.02 -9.97 17.32
CA GLU A 110 -17.25 -11.18 16.53
C GLU A 110 -17.47 -10.86 15.04
N GLU A 111 -18.07 -9.71 14.72
CA GLU A 111 -18.25 -9.27 13.33
C GLU A 111 -16.92 -8.86 12.72
N ILE A 112 -16.07 -8.19 13.48
CA ILE A 112 -14.71 -7.82 13.06
C ILE A 112 -13.87 -9.07 12.82
N GLU A 113 -13.86 -10.03 13.74
CA GLU A 113 -13.12 -11.28 13.62
C GLU A 113 -13.54 -12.08 12.39
N ARG A 114 -14.85 -12.18 12.13
CA ARG A 114 -15.36 -12.79 10.89
C ARG A 114 -14.94 -12.04 9.63
N ALA A 115 -14.97 -10.71 9.64
CA ALA A 115 -14.53 -9.91 8.50
C ALA A 115 -13.04 -10.12 8.20
N VAL A 116 -12.19 -10.18 9.23
CA VAL A 116 -10.77 -10.48 9.11
C VAL A 116 -10.53 -11.88 8.53
N GLU A 117 -11.27 -12.89 8.98
CA GLU A 117 -11.17 -14.25 8.44
C GLU A 117 -11.57 -14.30 6.96
N PHE A 118 -12.71 -13.68 6.59
CA PHE A 118 -13.19 -13.64 5.20
C PHE A 118 -12.24 -12.87 4.27
N SER A 119 -11.55 -11.85 4.77
CA SER A 119 -10.57 -11.05 4.03
C SER A 119 -9.13 -11.57 4.16
N SER A 120 -8.93 -12.71 4.82
CA SER A 120 -7.58 -13.28 4.96
C SER A 120 -6.95 -13.59 3.60
N PHE A 121 -5.63 -13.42 3.51
CA PHE A 121 -4.88 -13.70 2.27
C PHE A 121 -5.17 -15.09 1.70
N ALA A 122 -5.26 -16.10 2.56
CA ALA A 122 -5.58 -17.48 2.16
C ALA A 122 -6.98 -17.59 1.54
N THR A 123 -7.96 -16.87 2.09
CA THR A 123 -9.33 -16.86 1.58
C THR A 123 -9.40 -16.13 0.23
N LEU A 124 -8.80 -14.94 0.12
CA LEU A 124 -8.77 -14.16 -1.11
C LEU A 124 -8.05 -14.89 -2.25
N ARG A 125 -6.94 -15.56 -1.94
CA ARG A 125 -6.22 -16.38 -2.92
C ARG A 125 -7.06 -17.55 -3.42
N ARG A 126 -7.77 -18.25 -2.54
CA ARG A 126 -8.69 -19.34 -2.94
C ARG A 126 -9.86 -18.83 -3.79
N GLN A 127 -10.32 -17.58 -3.55
CA GLN A 127 -11.33 -16.96 -4.39
C GLN A 127 -10.78 -16.64 -5.79
N GLU A 128 -9.57 -16.07 -5.86
CA GLU A 128 -8.90 -15.78 -7.13
C GLU A 128 -8.66 -17.04 -7.98
N GLU A 129 -8.36 -18.18 -7.36
CA GLU A 129 -8.22 -19.47 -8.05
C GLU A 129 -9.52 -19.93 -8.75
N LYS A 130 -10.69 -19.53 -8.20
CA LYS A 130 -12.01 -19.86 -8.77
C LYS A 130 -12.49 -18.82 -9.78
N GLU A 131 -12.24 -17.56 -9.47
CA GLU A 131 -12.64 -16.42 -10.30
C GLU A 131 -11.49 -15.39 -10.32
N PRO A 132 -10.86 -15.15 -11.50
CA PRO A 132 -9.75 -14.22 -11.59
C PRO A 132 -10.13 -12.83 -11.10
N PHE A 133 -9.28 -12.22 -10.28
CA PHE A 133 -9.50 -10.88 -9.77
C PHE A 133 -9.48 -9.85 -10.90
N ARG A 134 -10.50 -9.00 -11.00
CA ARG A 134 -10.71 -8.09 -12.14
C ARG A 134 -9.58 -7.06 -12.33
N GLU A 135 -8.90 -6.68 -11.25
CA GLU A 135 -7.81 -5.70 -11.28
C GLU A 135 -6.43 -6.35 -11.49
N ARG A 136 -6.39 -7.65 -11.76
CA ARG A 136 -5.15 -8.33 -12.09
C ARG A 136 -4.56 -7.76 -13.38
N ALA A 137 -3.29 -7.31 -13.32
CA ALA A 137 -2.59 -6.81 -14.50
C ALA A 137 -2.51 -7.87 -15.59
N GLN A 138 -2.64 -7.46 -16.86
CA GLN A 138 -2.45 -8.36 -17.99
C GLN A 138 -1.04 -8.95 -17.96
N GLY A 139 -0.94 -10.28 -18.05
CA GLY A 139 0.34 -11.00 -17.99
C GLY A 139 0.80 -11.38 -16.58
N SER A 140 0.16 -10.89 -15.51
CA SER A 140 0.45 -11.37 -14.16
C SER A 140 -0.25 -12.71 -13.90
N PRO A 141 0.44 -13.72 -13.33
CA PRO A 141 -0.15 -15.04 -13.04
C PRO A 141 -1.19 -14.98 -11.90
N SER A 142 -1.06 -14.04 -10.97
CA SER A 142 -1.97 -13.85 -9.84
C SER A 142 -1.91 -12.41 -9.33
N PHE A 143 -3.01 -11.93 -8.76
CA PHE A 143 -3.04 -10.67 -8.02
C PHE A 143 -2.52 -10.89 -6.58
N PHE A 144 -3.02 -11.92 -5.91
CA PHE A 144 -2.62 -12.29 -4.54
C PHE A 144 -1.37 -13.17 -4.59
N ARG A 145 -0.16 -12.57 -4.74
CA ARG A 145 1.10 -13.29 -4.94
C ARG A 145 1.58 -14.02 -3.66
N LYS A 146 1.93 -13.27 -2.63
CA LYS A 146 2.50 -13.82 -1.38
C LYS A 146 1.81 -13.31 -0.12
N GLY A 147 1.41 -12.03 -0.07
CA GLY A 147 0.87 -11.39 1.13
C GLY A 147 1.88 -11.33 2.30
N ALA A 148 3.17 -11.48 2.01
CA ALA A 148 4.22 -11.59 3.02
C ALA A 148 4.71 -10.21 3.46
N ILE A 149 5.10 -10.12 4.75
CA ILE A 149 5.84 -9.00 5.32
C ILE A 149 7.32 -9.36 5.27
N GLY A 150 8.17 -8.37 4.92
CA GLY A 150 9.62 -8.56 4.91
C GLY A 150 10.15 -9.37 3.72
N ASP A 151 9.37 -9.54 2.66
CA ASP A 151 9.81 -10.19 1.39
C ASP A 151 11.04 -9.49 0.79
N TRP A 152 11.21 -8.21 1.11
CA TRP A 152 12.35 -7.40 0.70
C TRP A 152 13.71 -7.94 1.16
N GLN A 153 13.78 -8.65 2.29
CA GLN A 153 15.04 -9.20 2.83
C GLN A 153 15.73 -10.17 1.86
N THR A 154 14.95 -10.90 1.10
CA THR A 154 15.44 -11.85 0.08
C THR A 154 15.20 -11.39 -1.35
N GLY A 155 14.30 -10.43 -1.53
CA GLY A 155 13.87 -9.95 -2.84
C GLY A 155 14.62 -8.73 -3.36
N LEU A 156 15.30 -7.97 -2.49
CA LEU A 156 16.07 -6.78 -2.86
C LEU A 156 17.56 -6.97 -2.65
N THR A 157 18.35 -6.37 -3.53
CA THR A 157 19.80 -6.22 -3.31
C THR A 157 20.10 -5.12 -2.30
N GLY A 158 21.27 -5.17 -1.66
CA GLY A 158 21.72 -4.09 -0.75
C GLY A 158 21.74 -2.70 -1.40
N ALA A 159 22.07 -2.61 -2.70
CA ALA A 159 22.04 -1.37 -3.45
C ALA A 159 20.62 -0.82 -3.64
N GLN A 160 19.65 -1.68 -3.90
CA GLN A 160 18.24 -1.31 -4.02
C GLN A 160 17.66 -0.83 -2.69
N ILE A 161 17.96 -1.55 -1.60
CA ILE A 161 17.59 -1.15 -0.24
C ILE A 161 18.16 0.24 0.08
N ALA A 162 19.46 0.45 -0.17
CA ALA A 162 20.12 1.74 0.10
C ALA A 162 19.48 2.89 -0.69
N ARG A 163 19.09 2.68 -1.96
CA ARG A 163 18.39 3.68 -2.79
C ARG A 163 17.03 4.04 -2.20
N ILE A 164 16.22 3.07 -1.82
CA ILE A 164 14.88 3.29 -1.24
C ILE A 164 15.03 4.05 0.08
N VAL A 165 15.92 3.60 0.96
CA VAL A 165 16.16 4.26 2.26
C VAL A 165 16.68 5.69 2.06
N ALA A 166 17.63 5.92 1.15
CA ALA A 166 18.15 7.26 0.90
C ALA A 166 17.05 8.24 0.47
N THR A 167 16.09 7.79 -0.36
CA THR A 167 15.01 8.62 -0.88
C THR A 167 13.89 8.82 0.14
N HIS A 168 13.56 7.80 0.95
CA HIS A 168 12.33 7.77 1.75
C HIS A 168 12.57 7.76 3.27
N ARG A 169 13.83 7.89 3.71
CA ARG A 169 14.28 7.71 5.10
C ARG A 169 13.39 8.42 6.13
N GLN A 170 13.09 9.71 5.90
CA GLN A 170 12.36 10.51 6.88
C GLN A 170 10.97 9.94 7.17
N VAL A 171 10.25 9.57 6.11
CA VAL A 171 8.92 8.97 6.24
C VAL A 171 9.01 7.53 6.75
N MET A 172 10.01 6.77 6.31
CA MET A 172 10.27 5.43 6.84
C MET A 172 10.51 5.44 8.36
N GLN A 173 11.30 6.38 8.86
CA GLN A 173 11.53 6.57 10.31
C GLN A 173 10.25 6.91 11.05
N ARG A 174 9.46 7.84 10.51
CA ARG A 174 8.18 8.26 11.10
C ARG A 174 7.22 7.10 11.33
N PHE A 175 7.22 6.11 10.44
CA PHE A 175 6.33 4.94 10.52
C PHE A 175 7.02 3.67 11.01
N GLY A 176 8.28 3.76 11.49
CA GLY A 176 9.01 2.64 12.07
C GLY A 176 9.57 1.64 11.06
N TYR A 177 9.60 1.98 9.76
CA TYR A 177 10.18 1.12 8.72
C TYR A 177 11.70 1.13 8.66
N CYS A 178 12.34 2.11 9.30
CA CYS A 178 13.77 2.08 9.61
C CYS A 178 14.04 2.82 10.92
N ASP A 179 15.19 2.52 11.53
CA ASP A 179 15.66 3.19 12.74
C ASP A 179 16.29 4.58 12.45
N ALA A 180 16.76 5.24 13.51
CA ALA A 180 17.42 6.54 13.41
C ALA A 180 18.73 6.50 12.57
N ALA A 181 19.40 5.37 12.48
CA ALA A 181 20.55 5.18 11.62
C ALA A 181 20.18 4.92 10.15
N GLY A 182 18.90 4.64 9.88
CA GLY A 182 18.39 4.28 8.56
C GLY A 182 18.48 2.78 8.26
N VAL A 183 18.66 1.96 9.30
CA VAL A 183 18.64 0.50 9.16
C VAL A 183 17.19 0.04 9.05
N PRO A 184 16.81 -0.67 7.96
CA PRO A 184 15.46 -1.17 7.79
C PRO A 184 15.02 -2.11 8.90
N GLN A 185 13.76 -1.99 9.28
CA GLN A 185 13.14 -2.85 10.30
C GLN A 185 12.15 -3.81 9.64
N VAL A 186 12.17 -5.05 10.10
CA VAL A 186 11.12 -6.04 9.83
C VAL A 186 10.18 -5.99 11.02
N MET A 187 8.93 -5.75 10.75
CA MET A 187 7.90 -5.61 11.78
C MET A 187 6.94 -6.77 11.71
#